data_f0f0ed9dc0250739d9b7908b38e62257
#
_entry.id   f0f0ed9dc0250739d9b7908b38e62257
#
_cell.length_a   1.000
_cell.length_b   1.000
_cell.length_c   1.000
_cell.angle_alpha   90.00
_cell.angle_beta   90.00
_cell.angle_gamma   90.00
#
_symmetry.space_group_name_H-M   'P 1'
#
loop_
_entity.id
_entity.type
_entity.pdbx_description
1 polymer ?
#
loop_
_entity_poly.entity_id
_entity_poly.type
_entity_poly.pdbx_seq_one_letter_code
_entity_poly.pdbx_strand_id
1 'polypeptide(L)'
;MREYRKLMVLCDSPGDVARNANVEKMNIDYMPKECIQPLKEELSHIPDLVYSAGFDGNMEITAKGADKGKALQWLCEKLNVSMERVMAFGDSGNDATMLKTAGYSYAMLSGNELAKEAAKFITEYGNNDGGVGETIKAYLTKSGK
;
A
#
# COMPACT_ATOMS: atom_id res chain seq x y z
N MET A 1 15.54 3.48 -11.76
CA MET A 1 15.30 4.94 -11.79
C MET A 1 15.25 5.57 -13.19
N ARG A 2 15.97 5.10 -14.22
CA ARG A 2 15.92 5.69 -15.58
C ARG A 2 14.59 5.52 -16.32
N GLU A 3 13.86 4.47 -16.10
CA GLU A 3 12.57 4.17 -16.78
C GLU A 3 11.43 5.07 -16.27
N TYR A 4 11.36 5.33 -14.98
CA TYR A 4 10.32 6.18 -14.40
C TYR A 4 10.38 7.64 -14.88
N ARG A 5 11.58 8.17 -15.14
CA ARG A 5 11.74 9.54 -15.64
C ARG A 5 11.07 9.79 -17.00
N LYS A 6 10.87 8.75 -17.81
CA LYS A 6 10.18 8.87 -19.11
C LYS A 6 8.68 9.08 -18.98
N LEU A 7 8.11 8.71 -17.83
CA LEU A 7 6.68 8.82 -17.54
C LEU A 7 6.37 10.04 -16.64
N MET A 8 7.40 10.72 -16.14
CA MET A 8 7.23 11.88 -15.28
C MET A 8 7.00 13.14 -16.11
N VAL A 9 5.94 13.85 -15.80
CA VAL A 9 5.70 15.21 -16.28
C VAL A 9 6.03 16.15 -15.14
N LEU A 10 7.05 16.98 -15.34
CA LEU A 10 7.39 18.05 -14.39
C LEU A 10 6.43 19.21 -14.58
N CYS A 11 5.92 19.76 -13.50
CA CYS A 11 5.05 20.93 -13.52
C CYS A 11 5.46 21.92 -12.43
N ASP A 12 5.30 23.20 -12.71
CA ASP A 12 5.61 24.27 -11.76
C ASP A 12 4.52 24.41 -10.68
N SER A 13 3.31 23.95 -10.98
CA SER A 13 2.17 24.00 -10.07
C SER A 13 1.41 22.68 -10.07
N PRO A 14 1.53 21.87 -9.01
CA PRO A 14 0.72 20.67 -8.84
C PRO A 14 -0.80 20.95 -8.86
N GLY A 15 -1.22 22.14 -8.39
CA GLY A 15 -2.62 22.56 -8.41
C GLY A 15 -3.18 22.73 -9.82
N ASP A 16 -2.37 23.15 -10.80
CA ASP A 16 -2.82 23.27 -12.20
C ASP A 16 -2.99 21.89 -12.82
N VAL A 17 -2.12 20.95 -12.50
CA VAL A 17 -2.28 19.55 -12.94
C VAL A 17 -3.55 18.95 -12.34
N ALA A 18 -3.78 19.13 -11.04
CA ALA A 18 -4.93 18.58 -10.35
C ALA A 18 -6.28 19.14 -10.87
N ARG A 19 -6.32 20.40 -11.31
CA ARG A 19 -7.52 20.98 -11.93
C ARG A 19 -7.89 20.39 -13.29
N ASN A 20 -6.89 19.86 -13.99
CA ASN A 20 -7.04 19.40 -15.39
C ASN A 20 -6.89 17.88 -15.55
N ALA A 21 -6.67 17.14 -14.48
CA ALA A 21 -6.49 15.70 -14.50
C ALA A 21 -7.25 15.00 -13.37
N ASN A 22 -7.61 13.75 -13.57
CA ASN A 22 -8.10 12.90 -12.51
C ASN A 22 -6.91 12.47 -11.64
N VAL A 23 -6.81 13.02 -10.43
CA VAL A 23 -5.77 12.66 -9.46
C VAL A 23 -6.27 11.51 -8.62
N GLU A 24 -5.67 10.34 -8.74
CA GLU A 24 -6.02 9.15 -7.96
C GLU A 24 -5.29 9.10 -6.62
N LYS A 25 -4.06 9.62 -6.59
CA LYS A 25 -3.19 9.61 -5.42
C LYS A 25 -2.21 10.79 -5.46
N MET A 26 -1.93 11.35 -4.32
CA MET A 26 -0.87 12.34 -4.12
C MET A 26 0.15 11.81 -3.12
N ASN A 27 1.42 11.88 -3.47
CA ASN A 27 2.54 11.60 -2.58
C ASN A 27 3.29 12.89 -2.31
N ILE A 28 3.59 13.13 -1.04
CA ILE A 28 4.48 14.20 -0.62
C ILE A 28 5.70 13.51 -0.01
N ASP A 29 6.84 13.69 -0.63
CA ASP A 29 8.10 13.14 -0.17
C ASP A 29 8.94 14.23 0.51
N TYR A 30 9.60 13.89 1.61
CA TYR A 30 10.53 14.79 2.32
C TYR A 30 9.89 16.07 2.87
N MET A 31 8.72 15.96 3.50
CA MET A 31 8.09 17.11 4.16
C MET A 31 8.86 17.48 5.44
N PRO A 32 9.16 18.79 5.67
CA PRO A 32 9.68 19.25 6.95
C PRO A 32 8.75 18.86 8.12
N LYS A 33 9.32 18.43 9.23
CA LYS A 33 8.53 17.92 10.37
C LYS A 33 7.52 18.93 10.91
N GLU A 34 7.87 20.20 10.89
CA GLU A 34 7.00 21.31 11.29
C GLU A 34 5.77 21.49 10.38
N CYS A 35 5.82 21.00 9.13
CA CYS A 35 4.71 21.09 8.19
C CYS A 35 3.72 19.92 8.31
N ILE A 36 4.11 18.82 8.97
CA ILE A 36 3.29 17.61 9.04
C ILE A 36 1.99 17.86 9.79
N GLN A 37 2.04 18.45 10.98
CA GLN A 37 0.85 18.67 11.79
C GLN A 37 -0.10 19.71 11.20
N PRO A 38 0.37 20.88 10.73
CA PRO A 38 -0.48 21.83 10.02
C PRO A 38 -1.17 21.22 8.80
N LEU A 39 -0.46 20.44 7.99
CA LEU A 39 -1.06 19.78 6.83
C LEU A 39 -2.12 18.77 7.23
N LYS A 40 -1.91 17.99 8.29
CA LYS A 40 -2.92 17.05 8.80
C LYS A 40 -4.19 17.77 9.25
N GLU A 41 -4.06 18.93 9.89
CA GLU A 41 -5.18 19.75 10.30
C GLU A 41 -5.98 20.22 9.09
N GLU A 42 -5.31 20.77 8.07
CA GLU A 42 -5.97 21.19 6.83
C GLU A 42 -6.65 20.01 6.11
N LEU A 43 -5.98 18.88 5.99
CA LEU A 43 -6.54 17.69 5.33
C LEU A 43 -7.74 17.13 6.09
N SER A 44 -7.82 17.29 7.42
CA SER A 44 -8.95 16.81 8.23
C SER A 44 -10.25 17.51 7.90
N HIS A 45 -10.20 18.71 7.33
CA HIS A 45 -11.36 19.50 6.91
C HIS A 45 -11.87 19.13 5.51
N ILE A 46 -11.13 18.31 4.76
CA ILE A 46 -11.54 17.89 3.42
C ILE A 46 -12.28 16.55 3.53
N PRO A 47 -13.60 16.54 3.26
CA PRO A 47 -14.37 15.30 3.30
C PRO A 47 -13.88 14.32 2.23
N ASP A 48 -14.05 13.04 2.51
CA ASP A 48 -13.71 11.94 1.59
C ASP A 48 -12.24 11.82 1.20
N LEU A 49 -11.34 12.43 1.96
CA LEU A 49 -9.90 12.22 1.90
C LEU A 49 -9.43 11.35 3.07
N VAL A 50 -8.43 10.51 2.78
CA VAL A 50 -7.64 9.81 3.81
C VAL A 50 -6.16 10.02 3.51
N TYR A 51 -5.38 10.09 4.57
CA TYR A 51 -3.93 10.19 4.44
C TYR A 51 -3.24 9.19 5.36
N SER A 52 -2.11 8.69 4.91
CA SER A 52 -1.19 7.89 5.71
C SER A 52 0.17 8.57 5.73
N ALA A 53 0.74 8.71 6.92
CA ALA A 53 2.12 9.18 7.07
C ALA A 53 3.04 7.95 7.10
N GLY A 54 3.99 7.91 6.18
CA GLY A 54 5.09 6.96 6.20
C GLY A 54 6.26 7.45 7.05
N PHE A 55 7.37 6.76 6.99
CA PHE A 55 8.61 7.17 7.64
C PHE A 55 9.12 8.50 7.08
N ASP A 56 9.69 9.33 7.95
CA ASP A 56 10.51 10.51 7.63
C ASP A 56 9.89 11.59 6.72
N GLY A 57 8.68 12.04 7.08
CA GLY A 57 8.07 13.18 6.38
C GLY A 57 7.42 12.84 5.05
N ASN A 58 7.19 11.59 4.80
CA ASN A 58 6.46 11.09 3.63
C ASN A 58 4.96 11.00 3.93
N MET A 59 4.10 11.50 3.07
CA MET A 59 2.65 11.42 3.21
C MET A 59 1.99 11.00 1.91
N GLU A 60 1.15 9.97 2.00
CA GLU A 60 0.26 9.54 0.92
C GLU A 60 -1.16 10.03 1.19
N ILE A 61 -1.78 10.67 0.21
CA ILE A 61 -3.14 11.19 0.26
C ILE A 61 -3.95 10.51 -0.83
N THR A 62 -5.09 9.92 -0.46
CA THR A 62 -5.98 9.21 -1.38
C THR A 62 -7.44 9.51 -1.07
N ALA A 63 -8.34 9.16 -1.97
CA ALA A 63 -9.77 9.20 -1.70
C ALA A 63 -10.17 8.20 -0.62
N LYS A 64 -11.15 8.54 0.20
CA LYS A 64 -11.74 7.66 1.19
C LYS A 64 -12.33 6.42 0.52
N GLY A 65 -11.85 5.26 0.93
CA GLY A 65 -12.25 3.99 0.33
C GLY A 65 -11.32 3.49 -0.77
N ALA A 66 -10.29 4.25 -1.17
CA ALA A 66 -9.14 3.74 -1.89
C ALA A 66 -8.31 2.87 -0.93
N ASP A 67 -8.60 1.59 -0.92
CA ASP A 67 -8.17 0.63 0.09
C ASP A 67 -7.75 -0.67 -0.61
N LYS A 68 -6.55 -1.18 -0.30
CA LYS A 68 -6.01 -2.38 -0.95
C LYS A 68 -6.85 -3.62 -0.70
N GLY A 69 -7.46 -3.74 0.48
CA GLY A 69 -8.35 -4.85 0.80
C GLY A 69 -9.62 -4.81 -0.04
N LYS A 70 -10.26 -3.64 -0.18
CA LYS A 70 -11.43 -3.47 -1.04
C LYS A 70 -11.11 -3.70 -2.51
N ALA A 71 -9.96 -3.21 -2.98
CA ALA A 71 -9.51 -3.46 -4.35
C ALA A 71 -9.31 -4.95 -4.61
N LEU A 72 -8.71 -5.67 -3.65
CA LEU A 72 -8.52 -7.11 -3.73
C LEU A 72 -9.86 -7.86 -3.73
N GLN A 73 -10.81 -7.49 -2.86
CA GLN A 73 -12.16 -8.07 -2.85
C GLN A 73 -12.86 -7.88 -4.19
N TRP A 74 -12.87 -6.65 -4.71
CA TRP A 74 -13.45 -6.35 -6.02
C TRP A 74 -12.82 -7.19 -7.14
N LEU A 75 -11.50 -7.34 -7.14
CA LEU A 75 -10.78 -8.17 -8.12
C LEU A 75 -11.20 -9.64 -8.00
N CYS A 76 -11.27 -10.17 -6.79
CA CYS A 76 -11.68 -11.55 -6.52
C CYS A 76 -13.11 -11.82 -6.98
N GLU A 77 -14.03 -10.89 -6.74
CA GLU A 77 -15.40 -10.96 -7.25
C GLU A 77 -15.42 -11.01 -8.78
N LYS A 78 -14.67 -10.13 -9.46
CA LYS A 78 -14.58 -10.11 -10.93
C LYS A 78 -14.01 -11.40 -11.51
N LEU A 79 -13.06 -12.02 -10.82
CA LEU A 79 -12.42 -13.27 -11.23
C LEU A 79 -13.14 -14.53 -10.73
N ASN A 80 -14.21 -14.38 -9.94
CA ASN A 80 -14.91 -15.48 -9.28
C ASN A 80 -13.96 -16.36 -8.43
N VAL A 81 -13.06 -15.70 -7.68
CA VAL A 81 -12.09 -16.34 -6.79
C VAL A 81 -12.47 -16.05 -5.34
N SER A 82 -12.57 -17.10 -4.51
CA SER A 82 -12.79 -16.90 -3.07
C SER A 82 -11.58 -16.25 -2.41
N MET A 83 -11.81 -15.28 -1.53
CA MET A 83 -10.76 -14.64 -0.72
C MET A 83 -9.94 -15.64 0.11
N GLU A 84 -10.52 -16.75 0.51
CA GLU A 84 -9.84 -17.85 1.22
C GLU A 84 -8.71 -18.49 0.41
N ARG A 85 -8.75 -18.36 -0.92
CA ARG A 85 -7.76 -18.91 -1.85
C ARG A 85 -6.71 -17.88 -2.28
N VAL A 86 -6.77 -16.68 -1.73
CA VAL A 86 -5.87 -15.58 -2.07
C VAL A 86 -4.68 -15.58 -1.13
N MET A 87 -3.50 -15.48 -1.71
CA MET A 87 -2.26 -15.22 -0.98
C MET A 87 -1.87 -13.76 -1.18
N ALA A 88 -1.69 -13.02 -0.09
CA ALA A 88 -1.33 -11.61 -0.10
C ALA A 88 -0.08 -11.36 0.74
N PHE A 89 0.75 -10.42 0.28
CA PHE A 89 1.96 -9.98 0.97
C PHE A 89 1.92 -8.47 1.17
N GLY A 90 2.42 -8.00 2.31
CA GLY A 90 2.46 -6.58 2.63
C GLY A 90 3.54 -6.26 3.66
N ASP A 91 3.98 -5.02 3.71
CA ASP A 91 5.04 -4.57 4.60
C ASP A 91 4.72 -3.30 5.38
N SER A 92 3.59 -2.65 5.10
CA SER A 92 3.24 -1.37 5.70
C SER A 92 1.77 -1.26 6.09
N GLY A 93 1.41 -0.20 6.82
CA GLY A 93 0.06 0.00 7.33
C GLY A 93 -1.03 0.11 6.26
N ASN A 94 -0.69 0.57 5.04
CA ASN A 94 -1.63 0.62 3.92
C ASN A 94 -1.96 -0.77 3.34
N ASP A 95 -1.24 -1.82 3.74
CA ASP A 95 -1.51 -3.21 3.39
C ASP A 95 -2.43 -3.91 4.41
N ALA A 96 -2.64 -3.30 5.59
CA ALA A 96 -3.30 -3.95 6.71
C ALA A 96 -4.70 -4.48 6.37
N THR A 97 -5.50 -3.75 5.61
CA THR A 97 -6.83 -4.19 5.20
C THR A 97 -6.79 -5.39 4.25
N MET A 98 -5.86 -5.38 3.31
CA MET A 98 -5.61 -6.49 2.40
C MET A 98 -5.15 -7.75 3.17
N LEU A 99 -4.21 -7.59 4.10
CA LEU A 99 -3.69 -8.68 4.91
C LEU A 99 -4.76 -9.29 5.83
N LYS A 100 -5.66 -8.48 6.37
CA LYS A 100 -6.78 -8.96 7.21
C LYS A 100 -7.79 -9.80 6.42
N THR A 101 -7.99 -9.52 5.15
CA THR A 101 -9.05 -10.13 4.33
C THR A 101 -8.59 -11.35 3.54
N ALA A 102 -7.33 -11.45 3.15
CA ALA A 102 -6.80 -12.56 2.38
C ALA A 102 -6.75 -13.88 3.19
N GLY A 103 -7.02 -14.99 2.52
CA GLY A 103 -6.98 -16.34 3.12
C GLY A 103 -5.59 -16.71 3.64
N TYR A 104 -4.56 -16.42 2.86
CA TYR A 104 -3.15 -16.61 3.19
C TYR A 104 -2.45 -15.25 3.17
N SER A 105 -2.36 -14.58 4.31
CA SER A 105 -1.72 -13.27 4.39
C SER A 105 -0.39 -13.34 5.11
N TYR A 106 0.62 -12.72 4.49
CA TYR A 106 1.99 -12.69 5.00
C TYR A 106 2.47 -11.25 5.13
N ALA A 107 2.85 -10.85 6.32
CA ALA A 107 3.65 -9.65 6.50
C ALA A 107 5.11 -9.96 6.19
N MET A 108 5.78 -9.05 5.51
CA MET A 108 7.22 -9.18 5.29
C MET A 108 7.97 -9.12 6.62
N LEU A 109 9.02 -9.92 6.78
CA LEU A 109 9.87 -9.90 7.97
C LEU A 109 10.38 -8.49 8.30
N SER A 110 10.76 -7.74 7.26
CA SER A 110 11.19 -6.34 7.34
C SER A 110 10.03 -5.34 7.42
N GLY A 111 8.78 -5.80 7.42
CA GLY A 111 7.60 -4.95 7.50
C GLY A 111 7.41 -4.31 8.86
N ASN A 112 6.58 -3.27 8.91
CA ASN A 112 6.25 -2.58 10.15
C ASN A 112 5.23 -3.38 11.00
N GLU A 113 5.07 -2.96 12.26
CA GLU A 113 4.20 -3.67 13.22
C GLU A 113 2.73 -3.70 12.77
N LEU A 114 2.22 -2.66 12.12
CA LEU A 114 0.83 -2.62 11.62
C LEU A 114 0.56 -3.72 10.57
N ALA A 115 1.53 -3.97 9.69
CA ALA A 115 1.43 -5.07 8.73
C ALA A 115 1.51 -6.43 9.41
N LYS A 116 2.44 -6.59 10.38
CA LYS A 116 2.62 -7.85 11.12
C LYS A 116 1.40 -8.22 11.98
N GLU A 117 0.79 -7.24 12.64
CA GLU A 117 -0.44 -7.44 13.42
C GLU A 117 -1.66 -7.79 12.53
N ALA A 118 -1.67 -7.30 11.30
CA ALA A 118 -2.77 -7.52 10.36
C ALA A 118 -2.69 -8.88 9.65
N ALA A 119 -1.49 -9.44 9.49
CA ALA A 119 -1.26 -10.67 8.75
C ALA A 119 -1.43 -11.93 9.61
N LYS A 120 -1.76 -13.04 8.98
CA LYS A 120 -1.82 -14.36 9.63
C LYS A 120 -0.44 -14.98 9.85
N PHE A 121 0.52 -14.62 8.99
CA PHE A 121 1.87 -15.17 9.00
C PHE A 121 2.90 -14.06 8.74
N ILE A 122 4.15 -14.34 9.08
CA ILE A 122 5.30 -13.48 8.76
C ILE A 122 6.23 -14.28 7.84
N THR A 123 6.79 -13.66 6.80
CA THR A 123 7.75 -14.30 5.92
C THR A 123 9.07 -14.58 6.64
N GLU A 124 9.78 -15.61 6.24
CA GLU A 124 11.09 -15.96 6.81
C GLU A 124 12.17 -14.94 6.41
N TYR A 125 12.01 -14.30 5.26
CA TYR A 125 12.97 -13.36 4.68
C TYR A 125 12.32 -11.99 4.45
N GLY A 126 13.16 -10.95 4.41
CA GLY A 126 12.74 -9.57 4.16
C GLY A 126 12.48 -9.27 2.69
N ASN A 127 12.13 -8.00 2.43
CA ASN A 127 11.83 -7.50 1.07
C ASN A 127 13.01 -7.68 0.11
N ASN A 128 14.23 -7.48 0.60
CA ASN A 128 15.45 -7.53 -0.22
C ASN A 128 16.03 -8.93 -0.37
N ASP A 129 15.50 -9.91 0.38
CA ASP A 129 16.04 -11.26 0.49
C ASP A 129 15.12 -12.31 -0.16
N GLY A 130 14.23 -11.86 -1.04
CA GLY A 130 13.35 -12.73 -1.79
C GLY A 130 12.18 -13.31 -0.98
N GLY A 131 11.77 -12.66 0.12
CA GLY A 131 10.77 -13.18 1.06
C GLY A 131 9.46 -13.64 0.43
N VAL A 132 8.95 -12.93 -0.58
CA VAL A 132 7.74 -13.36 -1.33
C VAL A 132 8.00 -14.65 -2.08
N GLY A 133 9.08 -14.71 -2.87
CA GLY A 133 9.40 -15.87 -3.72
C GLY A 133 9.65 -17.14 -2.90
N GLU A 134 10.45 -17.04 -1.83
CA GLU A 134 10.74 -18.19 -0.97
C GLU A 134 9.50 -18.67 -0.20
N THR A 135 8.62 -17.77 0.24
CA THR A 135 7.34 -18.15 0.87
C THR A 135 6.43 -18.89 -0.11
N ILE A 136 6.28 -18.41 -1.35
CA ILE A 136 5.48 -19.08 -2.38
C ILE A 136 6.07 -20.47 -2.69
N LYS A 137 7.37 -20.58 -2.87
CA LYS A 137 8.07 -21.83 -3.12
C LYS A 137 7.85 -22.84 -1.99
N ALA A 138 8.02 -22.42 -0.75
CA ALA A 138 7.78 -23.26 0.42
C ALA A 138 6.32 -23.73 0.52
N TYR A 139 5.37 -22.87 0.20
CA TYR A 139 3.94 -23.22 0.16
C TYR A 139 3.65 -24.28 -0.90
N LEU A 140 4.13 -24.09 -2.12
CA LEU A 140 3.92 -25.05 -3.23
C LEU A 140 4.55 -26.41 -2.94
N THR A 141 5.78 -26.43 -2.39
CA THR A 141 6.46 -27.65 -2.01
C THR A 141 5.70 -28.45 -0.94
N LYS A 142 5.17 -27.78 0.09
CA LYS A 142 4.35 -28.40 1.15
C LYS A 142 3.00 -28.90 0.64
N SER A 143 2.43 -28.24 -0.36
CA SER A 143 1.12 -28.58 -0.93
C SER A 143 1.18 -29.71 -1.97
N GLY A 144 2.36 -30.27 -2.27
CA GLY A 144 2.56 -31.34 -3.26
C GLY A 144 2.22 -30.92 -4.70
N LYS A 145 2.32 -29.62 -4.99
CA LYS A 145 2.02 -29.02 -6.30
C LYS A 145 3.29 -28.52 -6.98
#